data_7471f8e9df29a3d4e651083331306cd3
#
_entry.id   7471f8e9df29a3d4e651083331306cd3
#
_cell.length_a   1.000
_cell.length_b   1.000
_cell.length_c   1.000
_cell.angle_alpha   90.00
_cell.angle_beta   90.00
_cell.angle_gamma   90.00
#
_symmetry.space_group_name_H-M   'P 1'
#
loop_
_entity.id
_entity.type
_entity.pdbx_description
1 polymer ?
#
loop_
_entity_poly.entity_id
_entity_poly.type
_entity_poly.pdbx_seq_one_letter_code
_entity_poly.pdbx_strand_id
1 'polypeptide(L)'
;MQKENGSSTVIGFVLIFAILAALAALYFAAVVPAEEKRAAEVSLIFAKEDMISFSLLLNELEASPHTPLSYLPVFSDSAAAELTSGGTLSIGNETRSLTKLVLSTGNSGIGLASGGVFRSDEGDAVWLLHPQISGFGDAVCCILPLYHGSISRGTSSGGIPLTAEYLGTVESVIQSDSPVLMRYVGDDAKLWYAFFYELSKTYPQAASPVLRGDGADVTLLPKEDMAITILCPEYQLS
;
A
#
# COMPACT_ATOMS: atom_id res chain seq x y z
N MET A 1 -75.21 11.49 14.68
CA MET A 1 -74.23 11.72 13.67
C MET A 1 -72.87 12.09 14.36
N GLN A 2 -72.12 11.10 14.82
CA GLN A 2 -70.81 11.39 15.49
C GLN A 2 -69.84 10.18 15.40
N LYS A 3 -69.74 9.54 14.22
CA LYS A 3 -68.86 8.38 13.99
C LYS A 3 -67.80 8.57 12.88
N GLU A 4 -67.75 9.71 12.20
CA GLU A 4 -66.85 9.86 11.06
C GLU A 4 -65.53 10.56 11.40
N ASN A 5 -65.43 11.29 12.52
CA ASN A 5 -64.23 12.04 12.86
C ASN A 5 -63.07 11.19 13.38
N GLY A 6 -63.34 10.00 13.91
CA GLY A 6 -62.30 9.11 14.45
C GLY A 6 -61.48 8.40 13.34
N SER A 7 -62.16 8.04 12.24
CA SER A 7 -61.48 7.31 11.15
C SER A 7 -60.53 8.20 10.34
N SER A 8 -60.88 9.49 10.15
CA SER A 8 -60.07 10.45 9.46
C SER A 8 -58.76 10.79 10.20
N THR A 9 -58.84 10.86 11.53
CA THR A 9 -57.63 11.12 12.35
C THR A 9 -56.67 9.93 12.34
N VAL A 10 -57.18 8.69 12.37
CA VAL A 10 -56.37 7.47 12.28
C VAL A 10 -55.71 7.36 10.91
N ILE A 11 -56.43 7.63 9.82
CA ILE A 11 -55.87 7.60 8.47
C ILE A 11 -54.77 8.65 8.33
N GLY A 12 -54.97 9.89 8.84
CA GLY A 12 -53.95 10.93 8.83
C GLY A 12 -52.67 10.53 9.59
N PHE A 13 -52.82 9.87 10.75
CA PHE A 13 -51.71 9.38 11.53
C PHE A 13 -50.91 8.29 10.82
N VAL A 14 -51.60 7.32 10.22
CA VAL A 14 -50.99 6.24 9.43
C VAL A 14 -50.24 6.78 8.24
N LEU A 15 -50.79 7.81 7.56
CA LEU A 15 -50.18 8.42 6.39
C LEU A 15 -48.88 9.19 6.75
N ILE A 16 -48.88 9.93 7.87
CA ILE A 16 -47.68 10.61 8.39
C ILE A 16 -46.64 9.57 8.76
N PHE A 17 -47.03 8.48 9.44
CA PHE A 17 -46.07 7.42 9.79
C PHE A 17 -45.47 6.73 8.56
N ALA A 18 -46.27 6.49 7.52
CA ALA A 18 -45.84 5.92 6.26
C ALA A 18 -44.82 6.83 5.54
N ILE A 19 -45.05 8.17 5.53
CA ILE A 19 -44.14 9.14 4.96
C ILE A 19 -42.82 9.19 5.75
N LEU A 20 -42.88 9.22 7.08
CA LEU A 20 -41.70 9.20 7.93
C LEU A 20 -40.88 7.92 7.74
N ALA A 21 -41.55 6.76 7.64
CA ALA A 21 -40.87 5.49 7.38
C ALA A 21 -40.23 5.45 5.99
N ALA A 22 -40.89 6.01 4.97
CA ALA A 22 -40.30 6.12 3.62
C ALA A 22 -39.10 7.06 3.59
N LEU A 23 -39.16 8.20 4.28
CA LEU A 23 -38.05 9.13 4.39
C LEU A 23 -36.84 8.52 5.15
N ALA A 24 -37.15 7.82 6.25
CA ALA A 24 -36.10 7.09 6.98
C ALA A 24 -35.47 5.98 6.12
N ALA A 25 -36.28 5.20 5.39
CA ALA A 25 -35.73 4.19 4.48
C ALA A 25 -34.85 4.79 3.37
N LEU A 26 -35.24 5.92 2.79
CA LEU A 26 -34.46 6.67 1.81
C LEU A 26 -33.14 7.19 2.43
N TYR A 27 -33.20 7.72 3.62
CA TYR A 27 -32.02 8.18 4.34
C TYR A 27 -31.01 7.04 4.56
N PHE A 28 -31.44 5.91 5.12
CA PHE A 28 -30.58 4.76 5.35
C PHE A 28 -30.08 4.10 4.05
N ALA A 29 -30.86 4.13 2.99
CA ALA A 29 -30.48 3.51 1.73
C ALA A 29 -29.53 4.38 0.87
N ALA A 30 -29.61 5.71 0.96
CA ALA A 30 -28.88 6.59 0.06
C ALA A 30 -27.85 7.48 0.78
N VAL A 31 -28.19 8.04 1.95
CA VAL A 31 -27.34 9.02 2.62
C VAL A 31 -26.26 8.33 3.45
N VAL A 32 -26.63 7.31 4.25
CA VAL A 32 -25.68 6.62 5.12
C VAL A 32 -24.53 5.99 4.32
N PRO A 33 -24.75 5.21 3.24
CA PRO A 33 -23.66 4.65 2.46
C PRO A 33 -22.78 5.70 1.78
N ALA A 34 -23.38 6.85 1.39
CA ALA A 34 -22.61 7.92 0.79
C ALA A 34 -21.70 8.63 1.81
N GLU A 35 -22.15 8.79 3.05
CA GLU A 35 -21.34 9.35 4.14
C GLU A 35 -20.23 8.38 4.57
N GLU A 36 -20.53 7.08 4.70
CA GLU A 36 -19.53 6.06 5.00
C GLU A 36 -18.42 6.01 3.92
N LYS A 37 -18.82 6.08 2.65
CA LYS A 37 -17.83 6.12 1.54
C LYS A 37 -16.96 7.37 1.60
N ARG A 38 -17.53 8.54 1.87
CA ARG A 38 -16.77 9.79 2.05
C ARG A 38 -15.82 9.71 3.23
N ALA A 39 -16.26 9.18 4.36
CA ALA A 39 -15.43 9.01 5.54
C ALA A 39 -14.25 8.06 5.23
N ALA A 40 -14.48 6.96 4.52
CA ALA A 40 -13.45 6.04 4.07
C ALA A 40 -12.44 6.71 3.12
N GLU A 41 -12.90 7.52 2.16
CA GLU A 41 -12.01 8.27 1.25
C GLU A 41 -11.14 9.28 2.00
N VAL A 42 -11.69 10.02 2.94
CA VAL A 42 -10.94 10.97 3.78
C VAL A 42 -9.91 10.23 4.63
N SER A 43 -10.29 9.09 5.22
CA SER A 43 -9.38 8.25 5.98
C SER A 43 -8.20 7.74 5.14
N LEU A 44 -8.44 7.34 3.88
CA LEU A 44 -7.38 6.92 2.97
C LEU A 44 -6.42 8.05 2.59
N ILE A 45 -6.90 9.30 2.52
CA ILE A 45 -6.02 10.47 2.28
C ILE A 45 -5.05 10.63 3.44
N PHE A 46 -5.51 10.59 4.69
CA PHE A 46 -4.65 10.67 5.86
C PHE A 46 -3.72 9.45 5.95
N ALA A 47 -4.23 8.25 5.72
CA ALA A 47 -3.41 7.04 5.71
C ALA A 47 -2.28 7.10 4.66
N LYS A 48 -2.53 7.72 3.51
CA LYS A 48 -1.51 7.96 2.48
C LYS A 48 -0.39 8.86 3.00
N GLU A 49 -0.75 10.01 3.59
CA GLU A 49 0.24 10.98 4.11
C GLU A 49 1.05 10.35 5.26
N ASP A 50 0.37 9.66 6.15
CA ASP A 50 1.00 8.93 7.25
C ASP A 50 1.94 7.82 6.74
N MET A 51 1.53 7.04 5.74
CA MET A 51 2.37 5.97 5.20
C MET A 51 3.60 6.50 4.47
N ILE A 52 3.47 7.61 3.73
CA ILE A 52 4.60 8.28 3.10
C ILE A 52 5.56 8.82 4.18
N SER A 53 5.03 9.48 5.22
CA SER A 53 5.83 9.97 6.34
C SER A 53 6.54 8.82 7.07
N PHE A 54 5.84 7.70 7.31
CA PHE A 54 6.43 6.52 7.91
C PHE A 54 7.56 5.92 7.05
N SER A 55 7.37 5.82 5.73
CA SER A 55 8.41 5.37 4.81
C SER A 55 9.67 6.27 4.86
N LEU A 56 9.50 7.59 4.95
CA LEU A 56 10.61 8.53 5.07
C LEU A 56 11.33 8.39 6.42
N LEU A 57 10.58 8.22 7.51
CA LEU A 57 11.14 8.02 8.84
C LEU A 57 11.92 6.70 8.96
N LEU A 58 11.53 5.64 8.25
CA LEU A 58 12.32 4.41 8.19
C LEU A 58 13.71 4.65 7.60
N ASN A 59 13.83 5.51 6.58
CA ASN A 59 15.12 5.89 6.02
C ASN A 59 15.99 6.70 7.02
N GLU A 60 15.35 7.50 7.90
CA GLU A 60 16.06 8.23 8.96
C GLU A 60 16.55 7.28 10.08
N LEU A 61 15.85 6.19 10.35
CA LEU A 61 16.29 5.17 11.30
C LEU A 61 17.60 4.50 10.86
N GLU A 62 17.82 4.30 9.58
CA GLU A 62 19.08 3.78 9.06
C GLU A 62 20.25 4.68 9.43
N ALA A 63 20.04 6.01 9.44
CA ALA A 63 21.06 6.99 9.84
C ALA A 63 21.24 7.08 11.37
N SER A 64 20.27 6.63 12.16
CA SER A 64 20.28 6.71 13.63
C SER A 64 19.76 5.42 14.29
N PRO A 65 20.46 4.29 14.16
CA PRO A 65 19.95 2.94 14.43
C PRO A 65 19.66 2.61 15.91
N HIS A 66 19.99 3.49 16.84
CA HIS A 66 19.88 3.20 18.29
C HIS A 66 18.57 3.68 18.95
N THR A 67 17.68 4.28 18.17
CA THR A 67 16.42 4.81 18.72
C THR A 67 15.26 4.15 17.97
N PRO A 68 14.49 3.24 18.61
CA PRO A 68 13.31 2.69 17.94
C PRO A 68 12.31 3.80 17.62
N LEU A 69 11.80 3.80 16.41
CA LEU A 69 10.76 4.72 15.98
C LEU A 69 9.42 4.24 16.51
N SER A 70 8.74 5.07 17.27
CA SER A 70 7.33 4.86 17.61
C SER A 70 6.50 5.84 16.80
N TYR A 71 5.66 5.31 15.93
CA TYR A 71 4.80 6.09 15.06
C TYR A 71 3.33 5.72 15.31
N LEU A 72 2.50 6.72 15.48
CA LEU A 72 1.06 6.56 15.68
C LEU A 72 0.33 7.14 14.46
N PRO A 73 0.08 6.35 13.41
CA PRO A 73 -0.69 6.83 12.28
C PRO A 73 -2.14 7.11 12.68
N VAL A 74 -2.68 8.18 12.14
CA VAL A 74 -4.08 8.57 12.34
C VAL A 74 -4.94 7.79 11.35
N PHE A 75 -5.46 6.63 11.76
CA PHE A 75 -6.42 5.87 10.96
C PHE A 75 -7.82 6.03 11.53
N SER A 76 -8.83 5.98 10.63
CA SER A 76 -10.22 5.91 11.07
C SER A 76 -10.49 4.60 11.82
N ASP A 77 -11.55 4.58 12.61
CA ASP A 77 -11.99 3.43 13.41
C ASP A 77 -12.26 2.13 12.61
N SER A 78 -12.18 2.17 11.29
CA SER A 78 -12.48 1.05 10.40
C SER A 78 -11.27 0.49 9.62
N ALA A 79 -10.04 0.97 9.86
CA ALA A 79 -8.85 0.44 9.21
C ALA A 79 -8.28 -0.80 9.92
N ALA A 80 -7.72 -1.73 9.19
CA ALA A 80 -6.94 -2.83 9.72
C ALA A 80 -5.50 -2.72 9.21
N ALA A 81 -4.52 -3.04 10.06
CA ALA A 81 -3.11 -3.12 9.68
C ALA A 81 -2.69 -4.58 9.62
N GLU A 82 -2.05 -4.96 8.54
CA GLU A 82 -1.55 -6.32 8.35
C GLU A 82 -0.19 -6.30 7.64
N LEU A 83 0.74 -7.11 8.16
CA LEU A 83 1.99 -7.41 7.48
C LEU A 83 1.83 -8.74 6.75
N THR A 84 1.88 -8.70 5.41
CA THR A 84 1.62 -9.85 4.54
C THR A 84 2.78 -10.12 3.59
N SER A 85 2.75 -11.26 2.91
CA SER A 85 3.69 -11.55 1.83
C SER A 85 3.54 -10.52 0.70
N GLY A 86 4.66 -9.93 0.28
CA GLY A 86 4.78 -9.02 -0.86
C GLY A 86 5.32 -9.71 -2.11
N GLY A 87 5.36 -11.04 -2.16
CA GLY A 87 5.93 -11.79 -3.27
C GLY A 87 7.45 -11.94 -3.20
N THR A 88 8.08 -12.17 -4.33
CA THR A 88 9.53 -12.30 -4.46
C THR A 88 10.07 -11.42 -5.57
N LEU A 89 11.22 -10.80 -5.34
CA LEU A 89 11.97 -10.07 -6.33
C LEU A 89 13.32 -10.74 -6.56
N SER A 90 13.60 -11.10 -7.80
CA SER A 90 14.90 -11.63 -8.22
C SER A 90 15.63 -10.60 -9.09
N ILE A 91 16.92 -10.41 -8.86
CA ILE A 91 17.80 -9.55 -9.65
C ILE A 91 19.02 -10.41 -10.00
N GLY A 92 19.10 -10.82 -11.27
CA GLY A 92 20.10 -11.82 -11.67
C GLY A 92 19.91 -13.14 -10.92
N ASN A 93 20.93 -13.54 -10.14
CA ASN A 93 20.92 -14.74 -9.29
C ASN A 93 20.50 -14.48 -7.83
N GLU A 94 20.36 -13.22 -7.45
CA GLU A 94 19.89 -12.83 -6.11
C GLU A 94 18.36 -12.83 -6.06
N THR A 95 17.79 -13.46 -5.04
CA THR A 95 16.34 -13.50 -4.81
C THR A 95 16.02 -13.07 -3.39
N ARG A 96 15.05 -12.18 -3.24
CA ARG A 96 14.57 -11.68 -1.96
C ARG A 96 13.07 -11.89 -1.83
N SER A 97 12.65 -12.46 -0.69
CA SER A 97 11.24 -12.49 -0.32
C SER A 97 10.85 -11.13 0.23
N LEU A 98 9.80 -10.56 -0.33
CA LEU A 98 9.30 -9.25 0.06
C LEU A 98 8.14 -9.41 1.04
N THR A 99 8.01 -8.42 1.91
CA THR A 99 6.84 -8.25 2.78
C THR A 99 6.23 -6.89 2.53
N LYS A 100 4.94 -6.78 2.75
CA LYS A 100 4.20 -5.52 2.64
C LYS A 100 3.37 -5.27 3.87
N LEU A 101 3.40 -4.04 4.37
CA LEU A 101 2.47 -3.53 5.37
C LEU A 101 1.28 -2.94 4.65
N VAL A 102 0.08 -3.41 4.94
CA VAL A 102 -1.16 -2.94 4.32
C VAL A 102 -2.10 -2.40 5.40
N LEU A 103 -2.62 -1.23 5.15
CA LEU A 103 -3.66 -0.58 5.94
C LEU A 103 -4.92 -0.58 5.09
N SER A 104 -5.93 -1.34 5.48
CA SER A 104 -7.14 -1.54 4.70
C SER A 104 -8.36 -0.95 5.38
N THR A 105 -9.22 -0.32 4.58
CA THR A 105 -10.55 0.18 4.95
C THR A 105 -11.54 -0.33 3.93
N GLY A 106 -12.32 -1.34 4.28
CA GLY A 106 -13.21 -2.00 3.33
C GLY A 106 -12.43 -2.66 2.19
N ASN A 107 -12.74 -2.29 0.93
CA ASN A 107 -12.10 -2.83 -0.27
C ASN A 107 -10.90 -2.00 -0.76
N SER A 108 -10.56 -0.93 -0.05
CA SER A 108 -9.46 -0.03 -0.40
C SER A 108 -8.37 -0.09 0.66
N GLY A 109 -7.14 0.20 0.28
CA GLY A 109 -6.01 0.20 1.20
C GLY A 109 -4.85 1.06 0.75
N ILE A 110 -3.99 1.38 1.71
CA ILE A 110 -2.68 1.99 1.49
C ILE A 110 -1.63 1.01 1.99
N GLY A 111 -0.60 0.76 1.21
CA GLY A 111 0.45 -0.19 1.61
C GLY A 111 1.84 0.37 1.42
N LEU A 112 2.78 -0.24 2.15
CA LEU A 112 4.21 0.00 2.06
C LEU A 112 4.88 -1.32 1.65
N ALA A 113 5.61 -1.30 0.53
CA ALA A 113 6.34 -2.46 0.04
C ALA A 113 7.68 -2.02 -0.55
N SER A 114 8.77 -2.65 -0.13
CA SER A 114 10.13 -2.36 -0.62
C SER A 114 10.47 -0.86 -0.65
N GLY A 115 10.07 -0.10 0.37
CA GLY A 115 10.26 1.35 0.47
C GLY A 115 9.30 2.20 -0.36
N GLY A 116 8.52 1.59 -1.27
CA GLY A 116 7.49 2.29 -2.03
C GLY A 116 6.14 2.25 -1.33
N VAL A 117 5.31 3.28 -1.54
CA VAL A 117 3.94 3.38 -1.04
C VAL A 117 2.96 3.18 -2.19
N PHE A 118 1.98 2.34 -2.00
CA PHE A 118 0.95 2.06 -3.00
C PHE A 118 -0.46 2.21 -2.43
N ARG A 119 -1.41 2.50 -3.31
CA ARG A 119 -2.84 2.44 -3.02
C ARG A 119 -3.45 1.25 -3.77
N SER A 120 -4.34 0.53 -3.11
CA SER A 120 -5.15 -0.52 -3.71
C SER A 120 -6.63 -0.18 -3.60
N ASP A 121 -7.37 -0.36 -4.69
CA ASP A 121 -8.82 -0.19 -4.75
C ASP A 121 -9.42 -1.35 -5.54
N GLU A 122 -10.32 -2.13 -4.93
CA GLU A 122 -11.10 -3.21 -5.58
C GLU A 122 -10.25 -4.20 -6.41
N GLY A 123 -8.98 -4.41 -6.00
CA GLY A 123 -8.05 -5.34 -6.68
C GLY A 123 -7.12 -4.71 -7.70
N ASP A 124 -7.27 -3.43 -8.00
CA ASP A 124 -6.27 -2.66 -8.75
C ASP A 124 -5.36 -1.89 -7.78
N ALA A 125 -4.06 -1.85 -8.08
CA ALA A 125 -3.09 -1.16 -7.26
C ALA A 125 -2.23 -0.21 -8.10
N VAL A 126 -1.88 0.95 -7.50
CA VAL A 126 -1.02 1.96 -8.13
C VAL A 126 0.02 2.47 -7.14
N TRP A 127 1.23 2.70 -7.61
CA TRP A 127 2.27 3.33 -6.81
C TRP A 127 1.96 4.81 -6.59
N LEU A 128 2.06 5.24 -5.33
CA LEU A 128 2.03 6.65 -4.92
C LEU A 128 3.46 7.17 -4.72
N LEU A 129 4.34 6.31 -4.23
CA LEU A 129 5.78 6.50 -4.14
C LEU A 129 6.44 5.21 -4.62
N HIS A 130 7.31 5.29 -5.62
CA HIS A 130 7.98 4.11 -6.16
C HIS A 130 9.08 3.61 -5.21
N PRO A 131 9.40 2.30 -5.23
CA PRO A 131 10.63 1.77 -4.65
C PRO A 131 11.86 2.53 -5.17
N GLN A 132 12.90 2.64 -4.33
CA GLN A 132 14.08 3.43 -4.68
C GLN A 132 15.04 2.59 -5.53
N ILE A 133 15.15 2.97 -6.80
CA ILE A 133 16.20 2.49 -7.68
C ILE A 133 16.87 3.72 -8.28
N SER A 134 18.16 3.84 -8.10
CA SER A 134 18.98 4.92 -8.67
C SER A 134 20.07 4.34 -9.56
N GLY A 135 20.41 5.03 -10.64
CA GLY A 135 21.48 4.65 -11.53
C GLY A 135 22.33 5.84 -11.89
N PHE A 136 23.64 5.68 -11.81
CA PHE A 136 24.62 6.65 -12.24
C PHE A 136 25.64 5.97 -13.16
N GLY A 137 25.64 6.34 -14.44
CA GLY A 137 26.53 5.73 -15.42
C GLY A 137 26.30 4.21 -15.52
N ASP A 138 27.31 3.43 -15.16
CA ASP A 138 27.31 1.97 -15.22
C ASP A 138 26.97 1.31 -13.87
N ALA A 139 26.52 2.08 -12.88
CA ALA A 139 26.12 1.58 -11.57
C ALA A 139 24.61 1.75 -11.36
N VAL A 140 23.96 0.71 -10.88
CA VAL A 140 22.55 0.71 -10.44
C VAL A 140 22.50 0.35 -8.96
N CYS A 141 21.84 1.17 -8.17
CA CYS A 141 21.62 0.91 -6.75
C CYS A 141 20.12 0.69 -6.52
N CYS A 142 19.77 -0.47 -5.99
CA CYS A 142 18.41 -0.83 -5.60
C CYS A 142 18.33 -0.83 -4.07
N ILE A 143 17.49 0.01 -3.48
CA ILE A 143 17.22 0.02 -2.05
C ILE A 143 15.86 -0.67 -1.84
N LEU A 144 15.89 -1.83 -1.21
CA LEU A 144 14.74 -2.72 -1.04
C LEU A 144 14.55 -3.05 0.45
N PRO A 145 13.93 -2.16 1.23
CA PRO A 145 13.62 -2.43 2.62
C PRO A 145 12.83 -3.72 2.81
N LEU A 146 13.27 -4.54 3.77
CA LEU A 146 12.61 -5.77 4.18
C LEU A 146 11.96 -5.55 5.56
N TYR A 147 10.71 -5.93 5.69
CA TYR A 147 9.93 -5.77 6.92
C TYR A 147 9.72 -7.14 7.55
N HIS A 148 10.07 -7.27 8.83
CA HIS A 148 9.90 -8.46 9.64
C HIS A 148 8.86 -8.19 10.73
N GLY A 149 8.27 -9.24 11.26
CA GLY A 149 7.32 -9.15 12.35
C GLY A 149 5.97 -9.75 12.03
N SER A 150 5.03 -9.51 12.92
CA SER A 150 3.66 -9.98 12.81
C SER A 150 2.73 -8.87 13.26
N ILE A 151 2.09 -8.23 12.30
CA ILE A 151 1.08 -7.22 12.53
C ILE A 151 -0.22 -7.77 11.96
N SER A 152 -1.21 -7.96 12.84
CA SER A 152 -2.59 -8.26 12.46
C SER A 152 -3.48 -7.60 13.51
N ARG A 153 -3.85 -6.36 13.26
CA ARG A 153 -4.62 -5.55 14.22
C ARG A 153 -5.83 -4.94 13.53
N GLY A 154 -7.00 -5.17 14.12
CA GLY A 154 -8.19 -4.38 13.84
C GLY A 154 -8.12 -3.05 14.60
N THR A 155 -8.92 -2.10 14.18
CA THR A 155 -8.95 -0.76 14.78
C THR A 155 -9.43 -0.76 16.22
N SER A 156 -8.74 -0.01 17.05
CA SER A 156 -9.28 0.59 18.26
C SER A 156 -9.46 2.10 18.03
N SER A 157 -10.45 2.69 18.69
CA SER A 157 -10.63 4.16 18.71
C SER A 157 -9.33 4.83 19.15
N GLY A 158 -8.57 5.42 18.23
CA GLY A 158 -7.31 6.11 18.56
C GLY A 158 -6.12 5.75 17.65
N GLY A 159 -6.35 4.98 16.59
CA GLY A 159 -5.31 4.62 15.64
C GLY A 159 -4.55 3.33 15.99
N ILE A 160 -3.70 2.89 15.08
CA ILE A 160 -2.86 1.68 15.23
C ILE A 160 -1.44 2.14 15.50
N PRO A 161 -0.90 1.96 16.72
CA PRO A 161 0.50 2.26 16.96
C PRO A 161 1.37 1.27 16.21
N LEU A 162 2.31 1.79 15.43
CA LEU A 162 3.36 1.01 14.79
C LEU A 162 4.70 1.41 15.40
N THR A 163 5.51 0.41 15.71
CA THR A 163 6.90 0.62 16.09
C THR A 163 7.81 0.00 15.03
N ALA A 164 8.94 0.63 14.79
CA ALA A 164 9.96 0.12 13.88
C ALA A 164 11.33 0.17 14.56
N GLU A 165 12.08 -0.93 14.44
CA GLU A 165 13.46 -1.04 14.89
C GLU A 165 14.32 -1.44 13.68
N TYR A 166 15.42 -0.73 13.46
CA TYR A 166 16.36 -1.06 12.41
C TYR A 166 17.27 -2.21 12.86
N LEU A 167 17.33 -3.28 12.07
CA LEU A 167 18.10 -4.48 12.39
C LEU A 167 19.48 -4.50 11.71
N GLY A 168 19.64 -3.76 10.63
CA GLY A 168 20.85 -3.72 9.82
C GLY A 168 20.55 -3.63 8.33
N THR A 169 21.60 -3.55 7.50
CA THR A 169 21.46 -3.58 6.04
C THR A 169 22.25 -4.77 5.48
N VAL A 170 21.57 -5.60 4.71
CA VAL A 170 22.22 -6.63 3.91
C VAL A 170 22.56 -6.05 2.55
N GLU A 171 23.83 -6.11 2.18
CA GLU A 171 24.33 -5.64 0.89
C GLU A 171 24.71 -6.81 -0.01
N SER A 172 24.35 -6.73 -1.28
CA SER A 172 24.77 -7.65 -2.33
C SER A 172 25.19 -6.84 -3.57
N VAL A 173 26.31 -7.21 -4.17
CA VAL A 173 26.80 -6.57 -5.39
C VAL A 173 26.86 -7.60 -6.51
N ILE A 174 26.16 -7.32 -7.61
CA ILE A 174 26.19 -8.12 -8.83
C ILE A 174 27.01 -7.34 -9.87
N GLN A 175 28.11 -7.89 -10.29
CA GLN A 175 28.86 -7.38 -11.44
C GLN A 175 28.49 -8.20 -12.68
N SER A 176 28.10 -7.55 -13.75
CA SER A 176 27.69 -8.23 -14.96
C SER A 176 28.01 -7.41 -16.20
N ASP A 177 28.63 -8.08 -17.15
CA ASP A 177 28.82 -7.66 -18.55
C ASP A 177 27.69 -8.16 -19.46
N SER A 178 26.75 -8.93 -18.89
CA SER A 178 25.62 -9.58 -19.57
C SER A 178 24.31 -9.00 -19.08
N PRO A 179 23.20 -9.11 -19.87
CA PRO A 179 21.89 -8.65 -19.46
C PRO A 179 21.44 -9.24 -18.14
N VAL A 180 20.99 -8.39 -17.20
CA VAL A 180 20.51 -8.79 -15.87
C VAL A 180 18.99 -8.71 -15.84
N LEU A 181 18.34 -9.85 -15.58
CA LEU A 181 16.90 -9.93 -15.45
C LEU A 181 16.49 -9.52 -14.03
N MET A 182 15.60 -8.55 -13.94
CA MET A 182 14.82 -8.27 -12.72
C MET A 182 13.44 -8.88 -12.90
N ARG A 183 13.03 -9.74 -11.97
CA ARG A 183 11.74 -10.44 -12.02
C ARG A 183 11.04 -10.35 -10.68
N TYR A 184 9.83 -9.85 -10.71
CA TYR A 184 8.90 -9.94 -9.59
C TYR A 184 7.92 -11.09 -9.84
N VAL A 185 7.59 -11.85 -8.77
CA VAL A 185 6.56 -12.90 -8.77
C VAL A 185 5.70 -12.73 -7.52
N GLY A 186 4.40 -12.58 -7.71
CA GLY A 186 3.41 -12.43 -6.63
C GLY A 186 2.14 -11.74 -7.09
N ASP A 187 1.22 -11.53 -6.15
CA ASP A 187 -0.12 -10.98 -6.41
C ASP A 187 -0.09 -9.54 -6.96
N ASP A 188 0.99 -8.80 -6.69
CA ASP A 188 1.15 -7.41 -7.11
C ASP A 188 1.88 -7.26 -8.45
N ALA A 189 1.84 -8.27 -9.33
CA ALA A 189 2.56 -8.28 -10.61
C ALA A 189 2.24 -7.07 -11.51
N LYS A 190 0.98 -6.63 -11.55
CA LYS A 190 0.57 -5.42 -12.30
C LYS A 190 1.21 -4.15 -11.73
N LEU A 191 1.29 -4.05 -10.40
CA LEU A 191 1.91 -2.93 -9.71
C LEU A 191 3.41 -2.85 -10.03
N TRP A 192 4.12 -3.98 -9.97
CA TRP A 192 5.53 -4.07 -10.33
C TRP A 192 5.78 -3.86 -11.80
N TYR A 193 4.88 -4.33 -12.67
CA TYR A 193 4.96 -4.04 -14.11
C TYR A 193 4.90 -2.52 -14.38
N ALA A 194 3.97 -1.81 -13.73
CA ALA A 194 3.88 -0.35 -13.88
C ALA A 194 5.18 0.35 -13.42
N PHE A 195 5.77 -0.11 -12.30
CA PHE A 195 7.06 0.40 -11.84
C PHE A 195 8.19 0.11 -12.83
N PHE A 196 8.31 -1.11 -13.34
CA PHE A 196 9.32 -1.47 -14.36
C PHE A 196 9.13 -0.71 -15.68
N TYR A 197 7.89 -0.37 -16.01
CA TYR A 197 7.59 0.46 -17.18
C TYR A 197 8.12 1.89 -17.02
N GLU A 198 7.92 2.52 -15.87
CA GLU A 198 8.50 3.83 -15.57
C GLU A 198 10.03 3.76 -15.48
N LEU A 199 10.57 2.69 -14.90
CA LEU A 199 12.01 2.43 -14.88
C LEU A 199 12.58 2.39 -16.29
N SER A 200 11.94 1.67 -17.22
CA SER A 200 12.40 1.57 -18.61
C SER A 200 12.36 2.87 -19.41
N LYS A 201 11.52 3.83 -19.00
CA LYS A 201 11.51 5.18 -19.57
C LYS A 201 12.63 6.06 -19.01
N THR A 202 12.96 5.89 -17.75
CA THR A 202 13.95 6.70 -17.04
C THR A 202 15.37 6.22 -17.31
N TYR A 203 15.56 4.89 -17.42
CA TYR A 203 16.85 4.25 -17.65
C TYR A 203 16.93 3.66 -19.07
N PRO A 204 17.69 4.27 -19.97
CA PRO A 204 17.83 3.80 -21.35
C PRO A 204 18.40 2.37 -21.47
N GLN A 205 19.07 1.87 -20.42
CA GLN A 205 19.59 0.51 -20.34
C GLN A 205 18.53 -0.51 -19.94
N ALA A 206 17.34 -0.09 -19.50
CA ALA A 206 16.26 -1.02 -19.21
C ALA A 206 15.45 -1.33 -20.48
N ALA A 207 15.32 -2.60 -20.80
CA ALA A 207 14.42 -3.04 -21.88
C ALA A 207 12.95 -2.85 -21.48
N SER A 208 12.06 -2.91 -22.46
CA SER A 208 10.61 -2.85 -22.18
C SER A 208 10.19 -4.00 -21.27
N PRO A 209 9.43 -3.72 -20.20
CA PRO A 209 9.00 -4.75 -19.28
C PRO A 209 7.96 -5.68 -19.88
N VAL A 210 7.85 -6.88 -19.32
CA VAL A 210 6.90 -7.91 -19.73
C VAL A 210 6.07 -8.33 -18.52
N LEU A 211 4.74 -8.31 -18.65
CA LEU A 211 3.82 -8.88 -17.68
C LEU A 211 3.52 -10.34 -18.07
N ARG A 212 3.69 -11.28 -17.12
CA ARG A 212 3.46 -12.71 -17.34
C ARG A 212 2.70 -13.32 -16.17
N GLY A 213 1.39 -13.51 -16.32
CA GLY A 213 0.58 -14.14 -15.29
C GLY A 213 0.71 -13.42 -13.94
N ASP A 214 1.35 -14.08 -13.00
CA ASP A 214 1.65 -13.59 -11.64
C ASP A 214 3.02 -12.89 -11.51
N GLY A 215 3.69 -12.60 -12.62
CA GLY A 215 5.03 -12.01 -12.63
C GLY A 215 5.17 -10.80 -13.54
N ALA A 216 6.13 -9.96 -13.22
CA ALA A 216 6.57 -8.82 -14.03
C ALA A 216 8.10 -8.87 -14.19
N ASP A 217 8.57 -8.71 -15.41
CA ASP A 217 9.97 -8.81 -15.77
C ASP A 217 10.46 -7.51 -16.41
N VAL A 218 11.70 -7.11 -16.12
CA VAL A 218 12.46 -6.10 -16.88
C VAL A 218 13.90 -6.56 -17.00
N THR A 219 14.53 -6.32 -18.15
CA THR A 219 15.94 -6.67 -18.36
C THR A 219 16.78 -5.41 -18.39
N LEU A 220 17.80 -5.35 -17.54
CA LEU A 220 18.83 -4.31 -17.56
C LEU A 220 19.92 -4.75 -18.56
N LEU A 221 20.22 -3.88 -19.51
CA LEU A 221 21.21 -4.11 -20.55
C LEU A 221 22.48 -3.32 -20.19
N PRO A 222 23.55 -3.95 -19.70
CA PRO A 222 24.78 -3.25 -19.38
C PRO A 222 25.43 -2.71 -20.64
N LYS A 223 26.11 -1.58 -20.52
CA LYS A 223 26.96 -1.08 -21.60
C LYS A 223 28.36 -1.67 -21.51
N GLU A 224 28.95 -1.68 -20.34
CA GLU A 224 30.25 -2.28 -19.99
C GLU A 224 30.29 -2.43 -18.45
N ASP A 225 30.67 -3.58 -17.94
CA ASP A 225 30.94 -3.86 -16.51
C ASP A 225 29.94 -3.22 -15.50
N MET A 226 28.64 -3.40 -15.74
CA MET A 226 27.62 -2.81 -14.86
C MET A 226 27.68 -3.42 -13.47
N ALA A 227 27.74 -2.57 -12.44
CA ALA A 227 27.60 -2.96 -11.05
C ALA A 227 26.15 -2.69 -10.58
N ILE A 228 25.45 -3.74 -10.11
CA ILE A 228 24.17 -3.59 -9.44
C ILE A 228 24.38 -3.82 -7.95
N THR A 229 24.24 -2.77 -7.17
CA THR A 229 24.24 -2.84 -5.70
C THR A 229 22.81 -2.98 -5.20
N ILE A 230 22.57 -4.01 -4.41
CA ILE A 230 21.26 -4.24 -3.77
C ILE A 230 21.46 -4.02 -2.27
N LEU A 231 20.83 -2.98 -1.74
CA LEU A 231 20.81 -2.67 -0.31
C LEU A 231 19.45 -3.09 0.24
N CYS A 232 19.45 -3.99 1.21
CA CYS A 232 18.25 -4.42 1.90
C CYS A 232 18.32 -4.00 3.38
N PRO A 233 17.89 -2.77 3.71
CA PRO A 233 17.66 -2.39 5.10
C PRO A 233 16.58 -3.28 5.71
N GLU A 234 16.84 -3.84 6.88
CA GLU A 234 15.91 -4.73 7.57
C GLU A 234 15.30 -4.02 8.77
N TYR A 235 13.98 -4.10 8.91
CA TYR A 235 13.22 -3.47 9.98
C TYR A 235 12.31 -4.48 10.67
N GLN A 236 12.34 -4.50 11.99
CA GLN A 236 11.34 -5.18 12.81
C GLN A 236 10.15 -4.26 13.03
N LEU A 237 8.97 -4.65 12.56
CA LEU A 237 7.71 -3.93 12.78
C LEU A 237 6.87 -4.65 13.84
N SER A 238 6.21 -3.86 14.72
CA SER A 238 5.34 -4.38 15.77
C SER A 238 4.21 -3.41 16.17
#